data_2dbb66b7dd7bf4284af86a0a0e931432
#
_entry.id   2dbb66b7dd7bf4284af86a0a0e931432
#
_cell.length_a   1.000
_cell.length_b   1.000
_cell.length_c   1.000
_cell.angle_alpha   90.00
_cell.angle_beta   90.00
_cell.angle_gamma   90.00
#
_symmetry.space_group_name_H-M   'P 1'
#
loop_
_entity.id
_entity.type
_entity.pdbx_description
1 polymer ?
#
loop_
_entity_poly.entity_id
_entity_poly.type
_entity_poly.pdbx_seq_one_letter_code
_entity_poly.pdbx_strand_id
1 'polypeptide(L)'
;SRYIIGIDLGTTNVCVAYVDTNTEKKSYGRIDQLMIPQMVEAGFWNEKSTLPSFYYALSNEESSRQEFQEPWSSGKRYIVGEYAKKLGSQSSSRLVSSAKSWLCHPSAALQDRFLPLQSLDDIEKASPVEVSAAYLQHIKEAWDVTIARGDPLKEFCQQEIIITLPASFNEIARQLTIEAANLAQYPKLTLLEEPQAAFYYWMSRNNSLFGTF
;
A
#
# COMPACT_ATOMS: atom_id res chain seq x y z
N SER A 1 -2.17 7.34 19.57
CA SER A 1 -1.25 7.31 18.41
C SER A 1 -0.52 8.63 18.30
N ARG A 2 0.72 8.58 17.86
CA ARG A 2 1.51 9.79 17.60
C ARG A 2 1.26 10.32 16.17
N TYR A 3 0.99 9.43 15.25
CA TYR A 3 0.77 9.80 13.85
C TYR A 3 -0.62 9.40 13.40
N ILE A 4 -1.17 10.20 12.49
CA ILE A 4 -2.32 9.85 11.67
C ILE A 4 -1.77 9.61 10.27
N ILE A 5 -1.97 8.42 9.73
CA ILE A 5 -1.42 7.98 8.45
C ILE A 5 -2.57 7.79 7.47
N GLY A 6 -2.55 8.54 6.38
CA GLY A 6 -3.48 8.40 5.27
C GLY A 6 -2.83 7.64 4.12
N ILE A 7 -3.50 6.61 3.61
CA ILE A 7 -3.06 5.77 2.50
C ILE A 7 -4.07 5.86 1.38
N ASP A 8 -3.60 6.30 0.23
CA ASP A 8 -4.34 6.16 -1.03
C ASP A 8 -3.88 4.88 -1.73
N LEU A 9 -4.71 3.84 -1.63
CA LEU A 9 -4.49 2.59 -2.33
C LEU A 9 -4.98 2.71 -3.78
N GLY A 10 -4.23 3.43 -4.62
CA GLY A 10 -4.62 3.75 -5.99
C GLY A 10 -4.48 2.58 -6.97
N THR A 11 -5.21 2.62 -8.08
CA THR A 11 -5.13 1.63 -9.17
C THR A 11 -3.75 1.61 -9.83
N THR A 12 -3.10 2.77 -9.92
CA THR A 12 -1.81 2.94 -10.59
C THR A 12 -0.66 3.04 -9.60
N ASN A 13 -0.86 3.77 -8.49
CA ASN A 13 0.15 4.00 -7.46
C ASN A 13 -0.49 3.99 -6.08
N VAL A 14 0.26 3.56 -5.07
CA VAL A 14 -0.05 3.77 -3.66
C VAL A 14 0.71 5.00 -3.19
N CYS A 15 0.02 5.91 -2.50
CA CYS A 15 0.59 7.09 -1.88
C CYS A 15 0.31 7.08 -0.38
N VAL A 16 1.26 7.62 0.40
CA VAL A 16 1.10 7.72 1.86
C VAL A 16 1.46 9.12 2.32
N ALA A 17 0.56 9.72 3.07
CA ALA A 17 0.78 10.99 3.76
C ALA A 17 0.52 10.82 5.25
N TYR A 18 1.14 11.63 6.08
CA TYR A 18 0.97 11.55 7.52
C TYR A 18 1.10 12.89 8.22
N VAL A 19 0.56 12.95 9.44
CA VAL A 19 0.65 14.10 10.34
C VAL A 19 1.20 13.63 11.68
N ASP A 20 2.22 14.32 12.22
CA ASP A 20 2.66 14.17 13.61
C ASP A 20 1.75 14.99 14.52
N THR A 21 0.98 14.34 15.39
CA THR A 21 0.01 15.00 16.28
C THR A 21 0.66 15.68 17.47
N ASN A 22 1.95 15.45 17.73
CA ASN A 22 2.72 16.09 18.80
C ASN A 22 3.25 17.48 18.43
N THR A 23 3.08 17.94 17.20
CA THR A 23 3.44 19.30 16.81
C THR A 23 2.47 20.30 17.43
N GLU A 24 3.02 21.41 17.99
CA GLU A 24 2.26 22.42 18.74
C GLU A 24 0.99 22.89 18.00
N LYS A 25 -0.11 23.04 18.74
CA LYS A 25 -1.49 23.34 18.31
C LYS A 25 -1.69 24.63 17.49
N LYS A 26 -0.67 25.30 16.99
CA LYS A 26 -0.78 26.60 16.28
C LYS A 26 -0.81 26.51 14.75
N SER A 27 -0.58 25.35 14.17
CA SER A 27 -0.90 25.10 12.76
C SER A 27 -1.55 23.73 12.69
N TYR A 28 -2.61 23.58 11.92
CA TYR A 28 -3.05 22.27 11.44
C TYR A 28 -1.79 21.53 11.02
N GLY A 29 -1.50 20.38 11.65
CA GLY A 29 -0.21 19.72 11.56
C GLY A 29 0.26 19.64 10.11
N ARG A 30 1.54 19.91 9.88
CA ARG A 30 2.12 19.80 8.55
C ARG A 30 1.87 18.38 8.03
N ILE A 31 1.29 18.28 6.84
CA ILE A 31 1.12 17.00 6.14
C ILE A 31 2.46 16.70 5.46
N ASP A 32 3.07 15.60 5.86
CA ASP A 32 4.29 15.10 5.25
C ASP A 32 3.97 13.87 4.39
N GLN A 33 4.75 13.66 3.34
CA GLN A 33 4.62 12.49 2.47
C GLN A 33 5.68 11.45 2.84
N LEU A 34 5.28 10.18 2.95
CA LEU A 34 6.22 9.10 3.15
C LEU A 34 7.03 8.87 1.86
N MET A 35 8.34 8.91 2.00
CA MET A 35 9.24 8.42 0.96
C MET A 35 9.37 6.92 1.14
N ILE A 36 8.87 6.16 0.16
CA ILE A 36 8.71 4.70 0.24
C ILE A 36 9.96 4.04 -0.34
N PRO A 37 10.79 3.39 0.49
CA PRO A 37 11.89 2.58 0.00
C PRO A 37 11.36 1.39 -0.77
N GLN A 38 11.82 1.22 -2.01
CA GLN A 38 11.40 0.14 -2.89
C GLN A 38 12.54 -0.29 -3.80
N MET A 39 12.49 -1.52 -4.24
CA MET A 39 13.47 -2.05 -5.19
C MET A 39 13.29 -1.39 -6.55
N VAL A 40 14.40 -0.92 -7.15
CA VAL A 40 14.44 -0.32 -8.48
C VAL A 40 15.23 -1.17 -9.48
N GLU A 41 16.11 -2.00 -8.97
CA GLU A 41 16.85 -3.07 -9.68
C GLU A 41 17.15 -4.18 -8.67
N ALA A 42 17.57 -5.37 -9.15
CA ALA A 42 17.94 -6.48 -8.28
C ALA A 42 19.01 -6.04 -7.26
N GLY A 43 18.69 -6.13 -5.98
CA GLY A 43 19.56 -5.70 -4.87
C GLY A 43 19.74 -4.20 -4.69
N PHE A 44 19.11 -3.36 -5.52
CA PHE A 44 19.21 -1.89 -5.42
C PHE A 44 17.88 -1.26 -5.02
N TRP A 45 17.95 -0.42 -3.99
CA TRP A 45 16.81 0.23 -3.35
C TRP A 45 16.88 1.73 -3.51
N ASN A 46 15.73 2.37 -3.69
CA ASN A 46 15.60 3.82 -3.71
C ASN A 46 14.28 4.25 -3.07
N GLU A 47 14.25 5.43 -2.51
CA GLU A 47 13.05 6.03 -1.94
C GLU A 47 12.29 6.81 -3.02
N LYS A 48 10.98 6.58 -3.09
CA LYS A 48 10.07 7.27 -4.02
C LYS A 48 8.86 7.79 -3.26
N SER A 49 8.25 8.84 -3.77
CA SER A 49 7.02 9.42 -3.21
C SER A 49 5.78 8.55 -3.44
N THR A 50 5.85 7.59 -4.35
CA THR A 50 4.77 6.66 -4.68
C THR A 50 5.30 5.25 -4.87
N LEU A 51 4.47 4.25 -4.55
CA LEU A 51 4.70 2.85 -4.88
C LEU A 51 3.82 2.48 -6.07
N PRO A 52 4.36 2.19 -7.26
CA PRO A 52 3.56 1.70 -8.38
C PRO A 52 2.78 0.44 -8.00
N SER A 53 1.48 0.39 -8.33
CA SER A 53 0.57 -0.72 -7.98
C SER A 53 0.79 -1.93 -8.90
N PHE A 54 2.01 -2.45 -8.88
CA PHE A 54 2.46 -3.62 -9.61
C PHE A 54 2.98 -4.67 -8.64
N TYR A 55 2.61 -5.91 -8.90
CA TYR A 55 3.05 -7.10 -8.17
C TYR A 55 3.65 -8.07 -9.18
N TYR A 56 4.83 -8.58 -8.92
CA TYR A 56 5.50 -9.56 -9.74
C TYR A 56 5.77 -10.82 -8.93
N ALA A 57 5.23 -11.94 -9.38
CA ALA A 57 5.42 -13.23 -8.73
C ALA A 57 6.81 -13.80 -9.08
N LEU A 58 7.59 -14.11 -8.05
CA LEU A 58 8.89 -14.74 -8.20
C LEU A 58 8.76 -16.24 -8.35
N SER A 59 9.64 -16.84 -9.18
CA SER A 59 9.81 -18.29 -9.21
C SER A 59 10.47 -18.80 -7.92
N ASN A 60 10.47 -20.13 -7.73
CA ASN A 60 11.16 -20.74 -6.61
C ASN A 60 12.67 -20.42 -6.61
N GLU A 61 13.28 -20.39 -7.79
CA GLU A 61 14.69 -20.04 -7.95
C GLU A 61 14.95 -18.58 -7.60
N GLU A 62 14.17 -17.63 -8.16
CA GLU A 62 14.33 -16.21 -7.89
C GLU A 62 14.08 -15.87 -6.41
N SER A 63 13.06 -16.46 -5.79
CA SER A 63 12.73 -16.21 -4.38
C SER A 63 13.82 -16.67 -3.41
N SER A 64 14.70 -17.58 -3.82
CA SER A 64 15.86 -18.03 -3.04
C SER A 64 17.08 -17.11 -3.14
N ARG A 65 17.11 -16.21 -4.14
CA ARG A 65 18.22 -15.29 -4.36
C ARG A 65 18.11 -14.07 -3.45
N GLN A 66 19.19 -13.75 -2.75
CA GLN A 66 19.23 -12.64 -1.81
C GLN A 66 18.96 -11.27 -2.48
N GLU A 67 19.31 -11.11 -3.74
CA GLU A 67 19.11 -9.87 -4.50
C GLU A 67 17.62 -9.51 -4.71
N PHE A 68 16.70 -10.48 -4.57
CA PHE A 68 15.26 -10.27 -4.63
C PHE A 68 14.60 -10.14 -3.25
N GLN A 69 15.38 -10.24 -2.18
CA GLN A 69 14.86 -10.09 -0.81
C GLN A 69 15.00 -8.66 -0.32
N GLU A 70 14.01 -8.21 0.44
CA GLU A 70 14.04 -6.89 1.07
C GLU A 70 15.03 -6.90 2.25
N PRO A 71 15.79 -5.82 2.49
CA PRO A 71 16.76 -5.76 3.59
C PRO A 71 16.16 -5.93 4.99
N TRP A 72 14.85 -5.66 5.12
CA TRP A 72 14.11 -5.70 6.39
C TRP A 72 13.12 -6.86 6.47
N SER A 73 12.95 -7.63 5.39
CA SER A 73 12.01 -8.74 5.31
C SER A 73 12.55 -9.82 4.39
N SER A 74 12.39 -11.07 4.76
CA SER A 74 12.86 -12.22 3.98
C SER A 74 11.73 -13.21 3.70
N GLY A 75 11.93 -14.06 2.70
CA GLY A 75 11.00 -15.13 2.37
C GLY A 75 9.81 -14.71 1.52
N LYS A 76 9.79 -13.46 1.02
CA LYS A 76 8.77 -13.03 0.07
C LYS A 76 8.96 -13.74 -1.27
N ARG A 77 7.84 -14.16 -1.85
CA ARG A 77 7.80 -14.79 -3.18
C ARG A 77 7.27 -13.84 -4.25
N TYR A 78 7.38 -12.56 -3.98
CA TYR A 78 6.94 -11.50 -4.87
C TYR A 78 7.76 -10.22 -4.66
N ILE A 79 7.70 -9.35 -5.64
CA ILE A 79 8.18 -7.98 -5.56
C ILE A 79 7.02 -7.04 -5.88
N VAL A 80 6.97 -5.89 -5.22
CA VAL A 80 6.00 -4.83 -5.52
C VAL A 80 6.70 -3.54 -5.94
N GLY A 81 5.97 -2.64 -6.61
CA GLY A 81 6.44 -1.31 -6.97
C GLY A 81 7.22 -1.22 -8.28
N GLU A 82 8.25 -0.37 -8.28
CA GLU A 82 9.01 0.02 -9.48
C GLU A 82 9.65 -1.17 -10.19
N TYR A 83 10.33 -2.02 -9.44
CA TYR A 83 11.04 -3.15 -10.04
C TYR A 83 10.06 -4.24 -10.53
N ALA A 84 8.94 -4.43 -9.84
CA ALA A 84 7.88 -5.31 -10.32
C ALA A 84 7.36 -4.86 -11.69
N LYS A 85 7.15 -3.55 -11.88
CA LYS A 85 6.77 -2.96 -13.16
C LYS A 85 7.81 -3.20 -14.25
N LYS A 86 9.10 -3.04 -13.92
CA LYS A 86 10.23 -3.26 -14.84
C LYS A 86 10.32 -4.73 -15.26
N LEU A 87 10.26 -5.66 -14.31
CA LEU A 87 10.26 -7.10 -14.59
C LEU A 87 9.05 -7.51 -15.44
N GLY A 88 7.88 -6.98 -15.13
CA GLY A 88 6.65 -7.25 -15.88
C GLY A 88 6.69 -6.79 -17.32
N SER A 89 7.49 -5.77 -17.66
CA SER A 89 7.73 -5.37 -19.06
C SER A 89 8.54 -6.40 -19.85
N GLN A 90 9.31 -7.24 -19.15
CA GLN A 90 10.12 -8.32 -19.75
C GLN A 90 9.38 -9.66 -19.73
N SER A 91 8.56 -9.91 -18.70
CA SER A 91 7.79 -11.15 -18.53
C SER A 91 6.40 -10.84 -17.97
N SER A 92 5.46 -10.52 -18.86
CA SER A 92 4.09 -10.13 -18.49
C SER A 92 3.27 -11.26 -17.85
N SER A 93 3.64 -12.51 -18.08
CA SER A 93 2.94 -13.69 -17.53
C SER A 93 2.99 -13.79 -15.99
N ARG A 94 3.93 -13.09 -15.36
CA ARG A 94 4.14 -13.08 -13.91
C ARG A 94 3.68 -11.79 -13.24
N LEU A 95 3.22 -10.82 -14.05
CA LEU A 95 2.83 -9.50 -13.58
C LEU A 95 1.35 -9.43 -13.23
N VAL A 96 1.06 -8.82 -12.08
CA VAL A 96 -0.28 -8.36 -11.73
C VAL A 96 -0.24 -6.84 -11.65
N SER A 97 -1.14 -6.19 -12.39
CA SER A 97 -1.38 -4.75 -12.33
C SER A 97 -2.81 -4.48 -11.90
N SER A 98 -3.06 -3.28 -11.36
CA SER A 98 -4.41 -2.80 -11.07
C SER A 98 -5.24 -3.73 -10.15
N ALA A 99 -4.60 -4.31 -9.11
CA ALA A 99 -5.28 -5.21 -8.17
C ALA A 99 -6.55 -4.59 -7.57
N LYS A 100 -6.56 -3.27 -7.32
CA LYS A 100 -7.74 -2.54 -6.84
C LYS A 100 -8.96 -2.71 -7.74
N SER A 101 -8.77 -2.75 -9.07
CA SER A 101 -9.88 -2.94 -10.02
C SER A 101 -10.50 -4.34 -9.90
N TRP A 102 -9.72 -5.34 -9.53
CA TRP A 102 -10.21 -6.69 -9.29
C TRP A 102 -11.12 -6.76 -8.07
N LEU A 103 -10.89 -5.97 -7.02
CA LEU A 103 -11.74 -5.94 -5.83
C LEU A 103 -13.18 -5.51 -6.13
N CYS A 104 -13.40 -4.80 -7.25
CA CYS A 104 -14.73 -4.39 -7.72
C CYS A 104 -15.34 -5.35 -8.77
N HIS A 105 -14.64 -6.41 -9.14
CA HIS A 105 -15.12 -7.32 -10.16
C HIS A 105 -16.30 -8.15 -9.63
N PRO A 106 -17.39 -8.33 -10.39
CA PRO A 106 -18.61 -9.02 -9.91
C PRO A 106 -18.45 -10.54 -9.74
N SER A 107 -17.27 -11.10 -9.97
CA SER A 107 -17.01 -12.52 -9.83
C SER A 107 -16.94 -12.93 -8.35
N ALA A 108 -17.57 -14.05 -8.02
CA ALA A 108 -17.55 -14.64 -6.66
C ALA A 108 -16.14 -15.19 -6.26
N ALA A 109 -15.20 -15.26 -7.18
CA ALA A 109 -13.88 -15.89 -7.00
C ALA A 109 -12.77 -14.91 -6.57
N LEU A 110 -13.11 -13.75 -5.95
CA LEU A 110 -12.11 -12.73 -5.59
C LEU A 110 -11.17 -13.15 -4.45
N GLN A 111 -11.51 -14.21 -3.72
CA GLN A 111 -10.65 -14.84 -2.71
C GLN A 111 -9.82 -15.99 -3.28
N ASP A 112 -10.15 -16.47 -4.49
CA ASP A 112 -9.41 -17.55 -5.12
C ASP A 112 -8.05 -17.06 -5.64
N ARG A 113 -7.06 -17.92 -5.57
CA ARG A 113 -5.70 -17.67 -6.05
C ARG A 113 -5.60 -17.96 -7.55
N PHE A 114 -5.78 -16.97 -8.38
CA PHE A 114 -5.72 -17.11 -9.85
C PHE A 114 -4.74 -16.14 -10.52
N LEU A 115 -4.22 -15.16 -9.79
CA LEU A 115 -3.29 -14.16 -10.32
C LEU A 115 -1.83 -14.58 -10.14
N PRO A 116 -0.94 -14.35 -11.12
CA PRO A 116 -1.20 -13.83 -12.45
C PRO A 116 -2.00 -14.82 -13.34
N LEU A 117 -2.81 -14.31 -14.25
CA LEU A 117 -3.71 -15.16 -15.08
C LEU A 117 -2.98 -16.17 -15.96
N GLN A 118 -1.85 -15.77 -16.54
CA GLN A 118 -1.09 -16.54 -17.55
C GLN A 118 0.20 -17.14 -16.97
N SER A 119 0.27 -17.34 -15.66
CA SER A 119 1.49 -17.83 -15.03
C SER A 119 1.80 -19.28 -15.37
N LEU A 120 3.09 -19.59 -15.43
CA LEU A 120 3.62 -20.95 -15.49
C LEU A 120 3.46 -21.67 -14.14
N ASP A 121 3.57 -23.01 -14.12
CA ASP A 121 3.31 -23.86 -12.95
C ASP A 121 4.33 -23.67 -11.79
N ASP A 122 5.45 -22.98 -12.03
CA ASP A 122 6.51 -22.74 -11.03
C ASP A 122 6.25 -21.54 -10.12
N ILE A 123 5.09 -20.89 -10.24
CA ILE A 123 4.73 -19.65 -9.55
C ILE A 123 3.57 -19.88 -8.61
N GLU A 124 3.70 -19.38 -7.39
CA GLU A 124 2.59 -19.33 -6.46
C GLU A 124 1.60 -18.25 -6.89
N LYS A 125 0.35 -18.67 -7.14
CA LYS A 125 -0.73 -17.74 -7.47
C LYS A 125 -1.23 -17.03 -6.22
N ALA A 126 -1.71 -15.80 -6.41
CA ALA A 126 -2.30 -14.97 -5.37
C ALA A 126 -3.74 -14.58 -5.74
N SER A 127 -4.55 -14.28 -4.74
CA SER A 127 -5.85 -13.64 -4.95
C SER A 127 -5.68 -12.11 -5.09
N PRO A 128 -6.67 -11.39 -5.63
CA PRO A 128 -6.68 -9.93 -5.63
C PRO A 128 -6.53 -9.32 -4.24
N VAL A 129 -7.08 -9.97 -3.23
CA VAL A 129 -6.95 -9.56 -1.83
C VAL A 129 -5.50 -9.70 -1.34
N GLU A 130 -4.85 -10.83 -1.62
CA GLU A 130 -3.45 -11.06 -1.27
C GLU A 130 -2.50 -10.11 -1.99
N VAL A 131 -2.76 -9.79 -3.26
CA VAL A 131 -1.96 -8.78 -3.99
C VAL A 131 -2.13 -7.39 -3.37
N SER A 132 -3.35 -7.01 -2.99
CA SER A 132 -3.60 -5.75 -2.29
C SER A 132 -2.93 -5.73 -0.91
N ALA A 133 -2.97 -6.85 -0.19
CA ALA A 133 -2.27 -7.02 1.08
C ALA A 133 -0.75 -6.88 0.94
N ALA A 134 -0.17 -7.36 -0.18
CA ALA A 134 1.26 -7.22 -0.43
C ALA A 134 1.69 -5.74 -0.54
N TYR A 135 0.88 -4.88 -1.19
CA TYR A 135 1.15 -3.44 -1.22
C TYR A 135 1.07 -2.82 0.17
N LEU A 136 0.02 -3.16 0.92
CA LEU A 136 -0.19 -2.63 2.27
C LEU A 136 0.92 -3.10 3.22
N GLN A 137 1.32 -4.36 3.13
CA GLN A 137 2.44 -4.88 3.93
C GLN A 137 3.74 -4.15 3.63
N HIS A 138 4.02 -3.88 2.35
CA HIS A 138 5.20 -3.11 1.97
C HIS A 138 5.17 -1.69 2.55
N ILE A 139 4.01 -1.02 2.55
CA ILE A 139 3.85 0.30 3.18
C ILE A 139 4.10 0.26 4.69
N LYS A 140 3.56 -0.74 5.40
CA LYS A 140 3.81 -0.94 6.83
C LYS A 140 5.30 -1.09 7.12
N GLU A 141 5.97 -1.97 6.40
CA GLU A 141 7.40 -2.21 6.56
C GLU A 141 8.24 -0.97 6.21
N ALA A 142 7.90 -0.27 5.12
CA ALA A 142 8.52 0.98 4.74
C ALA A 142 8.40 2.04 5.84
N TRP A 143 7.24 2.17 6.47
CA TRP A 143 7.05 3.04 7.63
C TRP A 143 7.95 2.66 8.79
N ASP A 144 7.97 1.37 9.14
CA ASP A 144 8.72 0.90 10.31
C ASP A 144 10.23 1.11 10.14
N VAL A 145 10.78 0.98 8.92
CA VAL A 145 12.21 1.23 8.67
C VAL A 145 12.56 2.71 8.51
N THR A 146 11.64 3.55 8.01
CA THR A 146 11.94 4.96 7.71
C THR A 146 11.55 5.91 8.83
N ILE A 147 10.38 5.72 9.46
CA ILE A 147 9.82 6.62 10.47
C ILE A 147 9.97 6.06 11.89
N ALA A 148 9.59 4.80 12.11
CA ALA A 148 9.68 4.20 13.43
C ALA A 148 11.14 3.97 13.84
N ARG A 149 11.97 3.45 12.97
CA ARG A 149 13.42 3.22 13.18
C ARG A 149 13.72 2.53 14.51
N GLY A 150 12.89 1.53 14.87
CA GLY A 150 13.02 0.77 16.10
C GLY A 150 12.43 1.43 17.36
N ASP A 151 11.76 2.58 17.23
CA ASP A 151 10.99 3.18 18.33
C ASP A 151 9.59 2.52 18.39
N PRO A 152 9.29 1.72 19.44
CA PRO A 152 8.03 0.98 19.52
C PRO A 152 6.78 1.87 19.52
N LEU A 153 6.89 3.12 19.99
CA LEU A 153 5.76 4.05 20.01
C LEU A 153 5.45 4.65 18.64
N LYS A 154 6.38 4.51 17.69
CA LYS A 154 6.22 4.99 16.32
C LYS A 154 5.94 3.88 15.32
N GLU A 155 6.00 2.61 15.74
CA GLU A 155 5.66 1.50 14.85
C GLU A 155 4.29 1.70 14.21
N PHE A 156 4.17 1.26 12.97
CA PHE A 156 2.96 1.42 12.18
C PHE A 156 1.70 0.92 12.90
N CYS A 157 1.82 -0.22 13.58
CA CYS A 157 0.71 -0.84 14.31
C CYS A 157 0.20 -0.01 15.51
N GLN A 158 0.95 1.00 15.97
CA GLN A 158 0.56 1.90 17.06
C GLN A 158 -0.12 3.18 16.55
N GLN A 159 -0.22 3.37 15.23
CA GLN A 159 -0.72 4.60 14.64
C GLN A 159 -2.20 4.49 14.24
N GLU A 160 -2.82 5.65 14.00
CA GLU A 160 -4.15 5.74 13.43
C GLU A 160 -4.05 5.68 11.90
N ILE A 161 -4.74 4.72 11.29
CA ILE A 161 -4.63 4.43 9.86
C ILE A 161 -5.96 4.77 9.17
N ILE A 162 -5.86 5.53 8.08
CA ILE A 162 -6.98 5.86 7.20
C ILE A 162 -6.62 5.35 5.80
N ILE A 163 -7.49 4.55 5.19
CA ILE A 163 -7.36 4.13 3.79
C ILE A 163 -8.46 4.79 2.97
N THR A 164 -8.09 5.43 1.86
CA THR A 164 -9.08 6.03 0.96
C THR A 164 -9.57 5.03 -0.08
N LEU A 165 -10.86 5.09 -0.37
CA LEU A 165 -11.56 4.25 -1.33
C LEU A 165 -12.41 5.09 -2.28
N PRO A 166 -12.59 4.66 -3.54
CA PRO A 166 -13.57 5.29 -4.44
C PRO A 166 -14.99 5.25 -3.86
N ALA A 167 -15.76 6.31 -4.07
CA ALA A 167 -17.18 6.33 -3.70
C ALA A 167 -18.00 5.22 -4.39
N SER A 168 -17.51 4.72 -5.53
CA SER A 168 -18.14 3.61 -6.28
C SER A 168 -17.93 2.23 -5.66
N PHE A 169 -17.08 2.09 -4.62
CA PHE A 169 -16.87 0.81 -3.96
C PHE A 169 -18.14 0.40 -3.21
N ASN A 170 -18.69 -0.77 -3.59
CA ASN A 170 -19.79 -1.40 -2.88
C ASN A 170 -19.30 -2.03 -1.56
N GLU A 171 -20.22 -2.55 -0.76
CA GLU A 171 -19.90 -3.15 0.54
C GLU A 171 -18.91 -4.31 0.42
N ILE A 172 -19.01 -5.12 -0.63
CA ILE A 172 -18.10 -6.24 -0.87
C ILE A 172 -16.68 -5.74 -1.09
N ALA A 173 -16.47 -4.76 -1.96
CA ALA A 173 -15.16 -4.20 -2.23
C ALA A 173 -14.55 -3.52 -0.97
N ARG A 174 -15.38 -2.87 -0.14
CA ARG A 174 -14.97 -2.32 1.16
C ARG A 174 -14.50 -3.43 2.10
N GLN A 175 -15.26 -4.51 2.21
CA GLN A 175 -14.92 -5.65 3.05
C GLN A 175 -13.63 -6.35 2.59
N LEU A 176 -13.44 -6.55 1.29
CA LEU A 176 -12.21 -7.13 0.73
C LEU A 176 -10.98 -6.23 0.97
N THR A 177 -11.16 -4.91 0.99
CA THR A 177 -10.07 -3.99 1.36
C THR A 177 -9.71 -4.13 2.84
N ILE A 178 -10.68 -4.28 3.72
CA ILE A 178 -10.45 -4.56 5.15
C ILE A 178 -9.73 -5.90 5.31
N GLU A 179 -10.14 -6.92 4.56
CA GLU A 179 -9.49 -8.23 4.58
C GLU A 179 -8.01 -8.15 4.13
N ALA A 180 -7.73 -7.41 3.06
CA ALA A 180 -6.36 -7.15 2.62
C ALA A 180 -5.51 -6.45 3.70
N ALA A 181 -6.09 -5.46 4.40
CA ALA A 181 -5.43 -4.79 5.49
C ALA A 181 -5.19 -5.71 6.70
N ASN A 182 -6.14 -6.60 7.01
CA ASN A 182 -5.98 -7.61 8.06
C ASN A 182 -4.86 -8.59 7.72
N LEU A 183 -4.77 -9.06 6.47
CA LEU A 183 -3.67 -9.91 6.00
C LEU A 183 -2.30 -9.21 6.13
N ALA A 184 -2.25 -7.90 5.89
CA ALA A 184 -1.07 -7.08 6.11
C ALA A 184 -0.84 -6.74 7.61
N GLN A 185 -1.64 -7.28 8.52
CA GLN A 185 -1.56 -7.06 9.95
C GLN A 185 -1.70 -5.58 10.34
N TYR A 186 -2.60 -4.87 9.67
CA TYR A 186 -2.92 -3.49 10.03
C TYR A 186 -3.69 -3.46 11.35
N PRO A 187 -3.48 -2.42 12.17
CA PRO A 187 -4.31 -2.19 13.34
C PRO A 187 -5.72 -1.79 12.89
N LYS A 188 -6.58 -1.45 13.85
CA LYS A 188 -7.88 -0.89 13.53
C LYS A 188 -7.74 0.31 12.58
N LEU A 189 -8.37 0.22 11.42
CA LEU A 189 -8.32 1.25 10.37
C LEU A 189 -9.68 1.92 10.17
N THR A 190 -9.65 3.13 9.61
CA THR A 190 -10.82 3.86 9.14
C THR A 190 -10.81 3.90 7.61
N LEU A 191 -11.94 3.59 6.99
CA LEU A 191 -12.13 3.79 5.56
C LEU A 191 -12.76 5.16 5.31
N LEU A 192 -12.20 5.92 4.37
CA LEU A 192 -12.68 7.23 3.97
C LEU A 192 -12.88 7.25 2.45
N GLU A 193 -13.93 7.90 1.97
CA GLU A 193 -14.13 8.04 0.53
C GLU A 193 -13.16 9.07 -0.06
N GLU A 194 -12.59 8.78 -1.23
CA GLU A 194 -11.66 9.66 -1.94
C GLU A 194 -12.22 11.08 -2.13
N PRO A 195 -13.49 11.29 -2.52
CA PRO A 195 -14.06 12.63 -2.61
C PRO A 195 -14.12 13.36 -1.26
N GLN A 196 -14.39 12.63 -0.16
CA GLN A 196 -14.39 13.21 1.18
C GLN A 196 -12.99 13.63 1.60
N ALA A 197 -11.98 12.78 1.34
CA ALA A 197 -10.58 13.09 1.63
C ALA A 197 -10.12 14.34 0.86
N ALA A 198 -10.46 14.45 -0.43
CA ALA A 198 -10.17 15.61 -1.25
C ALA A 198 -10.87 16.87 -0.73
N PHE A 199 -12.12 16.77 -0.29
CA PHE A 199 -12.88 17.88 0.29
C PHE A 199 -12.26 18.34 1.62
N TYR A 200 -11.89 17.45 2.51
CA TYR A 200 -11.22 17.80 3.77
C TYR A 200 -9.86 18.47 3.53
N TYR A 201 -9.09 17.99 2.56
CA TYR A 201 -7.85 18.63 2.18
C TYR A 201 -8.10 20.05 1.66
N TRP A 202 -9.07 20.25 0.78
CA TRP A 202 -9.45 21.56 0.28
C TRP A 202 -9.89 22.50 1.41
N MET A 203 -10.73 22.02 2.34
CA MET A 203 -11.13 22.79 3.52
C MET A 203 -9.93 23.23 4.35
N SER A 204 -8.97 22.32 4.62
CA SER A 204 -7.78 22.63 5.41
C SER A 204 -6.91 23.73 4.78
N ARG A 205 -6.94 23.87 3.47
CA ARG A 205 -6.20 24.91 2.73
C ARG A 205 -6.97 26.24 2.61
N ASN A 206 -8.27 26.23 2.82
CA ASN A 206 -9.16 27.36 2.63
C ASN A 206 -9.91 27.76 3.92
N ASN A 207 -9.33 27.51 5.07
CA ASN A 207 -9.93 27.78 6.39
C ASN A 207 -10.44 29.21 6.57
N SER A 208 -9.84 30.20 5.88
CA SER A 208 -10.29 31.61 5.92
C SER A 208 -11.70 31.83 5.35
N LEU A 209 -12.22 30.86 4.57
CA LEU A 209 -13.57 30.96 3.96
C LEU A 209 -14.68 30.49 4.92
N PHE A 210 -14.35 29.73 5.97
CA PHE A 210 -15.34 29.06 6.83
C PHE A 210 -15.45 29.66 8.24
N GLY A 211 -14.69 30.73 8.56
CA GLY A 211 -14.68 31.30 9.90
C GLY A 211 -14.12 30.32 10.96
N THR A 212 -13.48 30.85 11.97
CA THR A 212 -13.08 30.05 13.15
C THR A 212 -14.33 29.50 13.84
N PHE A 213 -14.52 28.19 13.78
CA PHE A 213 -15.39 27.47 14.71
C PHE A 213 -14.66 27.17 16.01
#